data_9f59986493f91f27af16151eae762275
#
_entry.id   9f59986493f91f27af16151eae762275
#
_cell.length_a   1.000
_cell.length_b   1.000
_cell.length_c   1.000
_cell.angle_alpha   90.00
_cell.angle_beta   90.00
_cell.angle_gamma   90.00
#
_symmetry.space_group_name_H-M   'P 1'
#
loop_
_entity.id
_entity.type
_entity.pdbx_description
1 polymer ?
#
loop_
_entity_poly.entity_id
_entity_poly.type
_entity_poly.pdbx_seq_one_letter_code
_entity_poly.pdbx_strand_id
1 'polypeptide(L)'
;MRYIITKCRELVPSFDIKEVIHTFAGARAKNSTGDWIIGISHASPHFINVAGIDSPGLAGSPAIALEVIRLLKQAGLTMPVNNHFNPIRAPIIIPKDGWRGIKAGPVGKVTNPKENVICKCEKVTEYEVITALHRSLPIDSTQAIRKRTRAGMGVCQADEENYNCECRVADVIARETGLPPSAVGRRPWPATSSLPSRWLTDEQKEVIARTGM
;
A
#
# COMPACT_ATOMS: atom_id res chain seq x y z
N MET A 1 -1.36 -13.79 19.57
CA MET A 1 -0.61 -14.79 18.77
C MET A 1 -1.06 -16.23 19.08
N ARG A 2 -0.96 -16.73 20.32
CA ARG A 2 -1.34 -18.13 20.67
C ARG A 2 -2.72 -18.54 20.15
N TYR A 3 -3.75 -17.73 20.39
CA TYR A 3 -5.11 -17.99 19.92
C TYR A 3 -5.18 -18.21 18.40
N ILE A 4 -4.51 -17.35 17.61
CA ILE A 4 -4.49 -17.45 16.14
C ILE A 4 -3.84 -18.77 15.71
N ILE A 5 -2.70 -19.13 16.30
CA ILE A 5 -1.99 -20.38 16.00
C ILE A 5 -2.87 -21.60 16.31
N THR A 6 -3.56 -21.58 17.46
CA THR A 6 -4.49 -22.66 17.83
C THR A 6 -5.60 -22.81 16.78
N LYS A 7 -6.21 -21.69 16.38
CA LYS A 7 -7.27 -21.71 15.34
C LYS A 7 -6.76 -22.12 13.96
N CYS A 8 -5.56 -21.73 13.59
CA CYS A 8 -4.95 -22.21 12.35
C CYS A 8 -4.75 -23.72 12.36
N ARG A 9 -4.30 -24.30 13.49
CA ARG A 9 -4.11 -25.75 13.61
C ARG A 9 -5.41 -26.56 13.67
N GLU A 10 -6.49 -25.94 14.17
CA GLU A 10 -7.84 -26.56 14.08
C GLU A 10 -8.30 -26.72 12.63
N LEU A 11 -7.96 -25.75 11.77
CA LEU A 11 -8.33 -25.76 10.34
C LEU A 11 -7.33 -26.54 9.48
N VAL A 12 -6.03 -26.41 9.79
CA VAL A 12 -4.93 -27.04 9.05
C VAL A 12 -4.01 -27.69 10.09
N PRO A 13 -4.22 -28.98 10.44
CA PRO A 13 -3.44 -29.67 11.49
C PRO A 13 -1.92 -29.67 11.24
N SER A 14 -1.51 -29.67 9.98
CA SER A 14 -0.09 -29.63 9.56
C SER A 14 0.53 -28.24 9.60
N PHE A 15 -0.22 -27.19 10.02
CA PHE A 15 0.30 -25.82 10.07
C PHE A 15 1.54 -25.71 10.97
N ASP A 16 2.66 -25.29 10.37
CA ASP A 16 3.92 -25.01 11.07
C ASP A 16 4.14 -23.49 11.17
N ILE A 17 4.31 -22.99 12.40
CA ILE A 17 4.59 -21.57 12.65
C ILE A 17 5.91 -21.10 12.02
N LYS A 18 6.85 -22.02 11.74
CA LYS A 18 8.12 -21.71 11.08
C LYS A 18 7.95 -21.25 9.64
N GLU A 19 6.81 -21.58 9.02
CA GLU A 19 6.48 -21.16 7.65
C GLU A 19 5.84 -19.75 7.60
N VAL A 20 5.60 -19.12 8.76
CA VAL A 20 5.02 -17.78 8.85
C VAL A 20 6.07 -16.75 8.44
N ILE A 21 5.85 -16.09 7.30
CA ILE A 21 6.75 -15.07 6.77
C ILE A 21 6.47 -13.67 7.32
N HIS A 22 5.26 -13.41 7.81
CA HIS A 22 4.88 -12.09 8.30
C HIS A 22 3.68 -12.16 9.25
N THR A 23 3.68 -11.28 10.24
CA THR A 23 2.53 -11.02 11.11
C THR A 23 2.22 -9.54 11.13
N PHE A 24 0.94 -9.19 11.21
CA PHE A 24 0.52 -7.80 11.27
C PHE A 24 -0.71 -7.62 12.15
N ALA A 25 -0.90 -6.39 12.60
CA ALA A 25 -2.11 -5.94 13.28
C ALA A 25 -2.59 -4.64 12.64
N GLY A 26 -3.89 -4.40 12.72
CA GLY A 26 -4.49 -3.18 12.19
C GLY A 26 -5.71 -2.75 13.01
N ALA A 27 -6.01 -1.46 12.97
CA ALA A 27 -7.24 -0.93 13.54
C ALA A 27 -8.42 -1.26 12.61
N ARG A 28 -9.51 -1.72 13.20
CA ARG A 28 -10.76 -1.99 12.49
C ARG A 28 -11.71 -0.81 12.69
N ALA A 29 -12.27 -0.30 11.61
CA ALA A 29 -13.22 0.81 11.65
C ALA A 29 -14.57 0.29 12.17
N LYS A 30 -14.82 0.47 13.47
CA LYS A 30 -16.10 0.14 14.12
C LYS A 30 -16.70 1.37 14.76
N ASN A 31 -18.02 1.43 14.81
CA ASN A 31 -18.73 2.39 15.61
C ASN A 31 -19.28 1.75 16.90
N SER A 32 -19.87 2.56 17.79
CA SER A 32 -20.40 2.11 19.07
C SER A 32 -21.67 1.24 18.94
N THR A 33 -22.40 1.35 17.83
CA THR A 33 -23.63 0.56 17.58
C THR A 33 -23.31 -0.86 17.09
N GLY A 34 -22.09 -1.08 16.61
CA GLY A 34 -21.68 -2.37 16.05
C GLY A 34 -22.15 -2.64 14.62
N ASP A 35 -22.89 -1.71 14.01
CA ASP A 35 -23.38 -1.80 12.64
C ASP A 35 -22.78 -0.71 11.74
N TRP A 36 -22.89 -0.84 10.43
CA TRP A 36 -22.42 0.15 9.47
C TRP A 36 -23.31 1.40 9.45
N ILE A 37 -22.69 2.56 9.33
CA ILE A 37 -23.41 3.82 9.17
C ILE A 37 -23.42 4.17 7.68
N ILE A 38 -24.57 3.92 7.01
CA ILE A 38 -24.77 4.26 5.61
C ILE A 38 -26.07 5.04 5.53
N GLY A 39 -25.99 6.37 5.29
CA GLY A 39 -27.17 7.20 5.25
C GLY A 39 -26.90 8.69 5.15
N ILE A 40 -27.96 9.46 4.88
CA ILE A 40 -27.91 10.92 4.90
C ILE A 40 -27.70 11.39 6.34
N SER A 41 -26.83 12.35 6.53
CA SER A 41 -26.58 12.96 7.84
C SER A 41 -27.82 13.70 8.36
N HIS A 42 -28.13 13.51 9.64
CA HIS A 42 -29.18 14.28 10.29
C HIS A 42 -28.85 15.79 10.39
N ALA A 43 -27.57 16.14 10.40
CA ALA A 43 -27.10 17.52 10.48
C ALA A 43 -27.05 18.25 9.13
N SER A 44 -27.01 17.50 8.02
CA SER A 44 -26.93 18.10 6.68
C SER A 44 -27.52 17.15 5.63
N PRO A 45 -28.55 17.60 4.88
CA PRO A 45 -29.23 16.77 3.88
C PRO A 45 -28.33 16.43 2.66
N HIS A 46 -27.24 17.18 2.48
CA HIS A 46 -26.30 16.97 1.38
C HIS A 46 -25.04 16.20 1.79
N PHE A 47 -24.99 15.71 3.03
CA PHE A 47 -23.87 14.93 3.52
C PHE A 47 -24.30 13.47 3.74
N ILE A 48 -23.63 12.55 3.05
CA ILE A 48 -23.88 11.11 3.15
C ILE A 48 -22.76 10.46 3.94
N ASN A 49 -23.10 9.80 5.04
CA ASN A 49 -22.19 9.00 5.82
C ASN A 49 -22.01 7.62 5.17
N VAL A 50 -20.76 7.17 5.07
CA VAL A 50 -20.37 5.81 4.71
C VAL A 50 -19.23 5.44 5.65
N ALA A 51 -19.56 5.08 6.89
CA ALA A 51 -18.63 5.00 8.00
C ALA A 51 -18.83 3.75 8.86
N GLY A 52 -17.85 3.44 9.69
CA GLY A 52 -17.88 2.27 10.56
C GLY A 52 -17.85 0.95 9.80
N ILE A 53 -17.40 0.96 8.56
CA ILE A 53 -17.40 -0.22 7.69
C ILE A 53 -16.15 -1.04 7.96
N ASP A 54 -16.33 -2.12 8.70
CA ASP A 54 -15.29 -3.12 8.94
C ASP A 54 -15.42 -4.31 7.95
N SER A 55 -14.94 -5.48 8.31
CA SER A 55 -15.10 -6.69 7.48
C SER A 55 -16.57 -7.15 7.49
N PRO A 56 -17.13 -7.51 6.30
CA PRO A 56 -16.53 -7.67 4.98
C PRO A 56 -16.73 -6.48 4.03
N GLY A 57 -16.49 -5.24 4.45
CA GLY A 57 -16.78 -4.02 3.70
C GLY A 57 -16.20 -3.98 2.28
N LEU A 58 -15.00 -4.51 2.07
CA LEU A 58 -14.41 -4.57 0.73
C LEU A 58 -15.23 -5.45 -0.22
N ALA A 59 -15.66 -6.61 0.22
CA ALA A 59 -16.51 -7.49 -0.57
C ALA A 59 -17.93 -6.90 -0.77
N GLY A 60 -18.44 -6.17 0.22
CA GLY A 60 -19.72 -5.48 0.16
C GLY A 60 -19.72 -4.17 -0.63
N SER A 61 -18.54 -3.65 -1.01
CA SER A 61 -18.41 -2.33 -1.62
C SER A 61 -19.27 -2.08 -2.87
N PRO A 62 -19.52 -3.06 -3.78
CA PRO A 62 -20.41 -2.84 -4.91
C PRO A 62 -21.86 -2.57 -4.49
N ALA A 63 -22.36 -3.29 -3.48
CA ALA A 63 -23.72 -3.07 -2.96
C ALA A 63 -23.81 -1.73 -2.21
N ILE A 64 -22.79 -1.39 -1.41
CA ILE A 64 -22.67 -0.09 -0.75
C ILE A 64 -22.69 1.06 -1.77
N ALA A 65 -21.98 0.91 -2.89
CA ALA A 65 -21.96 1.91 -3.96
C ALA A 65 -23.36 2.16 -4.56
N LEU A 66 -24.15 1.11 -4.77
CA LEU A 66 -25.52 1.23 -5.26
C LEU A 66 -26.41 1.96 -4.24
N GLU A 67 -26.27 1.65 -2.96
CA GLU A 67 -27.01 2.35 -1.91
C GLU A 67 -26.59 3.84 -1.82
N VAL A 68 -25.31 4.14 -1.94
CA VAL A 68 -24.83 5.54 -1.98
C VAL A 68 -25.43 6.30 -3.17
N ILE A 69 -25.51 5.66 -4.35
CA ILE A 69 -26.16 6.26 -5.53
C ILE A 69 -27.64 6.57 -5.23
N ARG A 70 -28.35 5.65 -4.57
CA ARG A 70 -29.76 5.87 -4.17
C ARG A 70 -29.87 7.06 -3.22
N LEU A 71 -29.01 7.16 -2.21
CA LEU A 71 -28.98 8.26 -1.24
C LEU A 71 -28.62 9.60 -1.90
N LEU A 72 -27.69 9.63 -2.85
CA LEU A 72 -27.33 10.82 -3.61
C LEU A 72 -28.53 11.36 -4.42
N LYS A 73 -29.28 10.47 -5.07
CA LYS A 73 -30.53 10.86 -5.76
C LYS A 73 -31.57 11.41 -4.80
N GLN A 74 -31.71 10.77 -3.64
CA GLN A 74 -32.62 11.26 -2.58
C GLN A 74 -32.19 12.62 -2.05
N ALA A 75 -30.89 12.89 -1.96
CA ALA A 75 -30.34 14.22 -1.59
C ALA A 75 -30.45 15.27 -2.71
N GLY A 76 -31.03 14.92 -3.85
CA GLY A 76 -31.28 15.86 -4.95
C GLY A 76 -30.14 15.94 -5.99
N LEU A 77 -29.14 15.06 -5.94
CA LEU A 77 -28.08 15.09 -6.94
C LEU A 77 -28.55 14.53 -8.28
N THR A 78 -28.46 15.36 -9.32
CA THR A 78 -28.69 14.92 -10.70
C THR A 78 -27.45 14.18 -11.21
N MET A 79 -27.63 12.95 -11.66
CA MET A 79 -26.56 12.09 -12.17
C MET A 79 -26.88 11.67 -13.61
N PRO A 80 -26.51 12.47 -14.63
CA PRO A 80 -26.66 12.08 -16.01
C PRO A 80 -25.74 10.90 -16.35
N VAL A 81 -26.14 10.07 -17.29
CA VAL A 81 -25.31 8.97 -17.77
C VAL A 81 -24.08 9.53 -18.46
N ASN A 82 -22.90 9.06 -18.04
CA ASN A 82 -21.64 9.38 -18.73
C ASN A 82 -21.38 8.33 -19.81
N ASN A 83 -21.73 8.63 -21.05
CA ASN A 83 -21.52 7.73 -22.20
C ASN A 83 -20.03 7.50 -22.56
N HIS A 84 -19.12 8.33 -21.99
CA HIS A 84 -17.68 8.17 -22.17
C HIS A 84 -17.01 7.42 -21.01
N PHE A 85 -17.79 6.91 -20.05
CA PHE A 85 -17.23 6.16 -18.94
C PHE A 85 -16.67 4.82 -19.41
N ASN A 86 -15.37 4.63 -19.19
CA ASN A 86 -14.71 3.34 -19.44
C ASN A 86 -14.59 2.57 -18.11
N PRO A 87 -15.34 1.50 -17.90
CA PRO A 87 -15.27 0.68 -16.70
C PRO A 87 -13.99 -0.17 -16.63
N ILE A 88 -13.30 -0.34 -17.78
CA ILE A 88 -12.10 -1.18 -17.87
C ILE A 88 -10.89 -0.34 -17.43
N ARG A 89 -10.25 -0.78 -16.37
CA ARG A 89 -9.02 -0.18 -15.86
C ARG A 89 -7.86 -1.15 -16.00
N ALA A 90 -6.72 -0.65 -16.48
CA ALA A 90 -5.49 -1.43 -16.45
C ALA A 90 -5.15 -1.86 -15.01
N PRO A 91 -4.67 -3.09 -14.80
CA PRO A 91 -4.30 -3.57 -13.47
C PRO A 91 -3.21 -2.69 -12.88
N ILE A 92 -3.33 -2.41 -11.57
CA ILE A 92 -2.30 -1.66 -10.83
C ILE A 92 -1.05 -2.52 -10.66
N ILE A 93 -1.28 -3.80 -10.33
CA ILE A 93 -0.21 -4.79 -10.21
C ILE A 93 -0.14 -5.51 -11.55
N ILE A 94 0.96 -5.28 -12.25
CA ILE A 94 1.17 -5.87 -13.58
C ILE A 94 1.54 -7.34 -13.39
N PRO A 95 0.83 -8.29 -14.01
CA PRO A 95 1.21 -9.70 -14.01
C PRO A 95 2.62 -9.89 -14.55
N LYS A 96 3.41 -10.75 -13.94
CA LYS A 96 4.80 -11.02 -14.30
C LYS A 96 4.98 -12.43 -14.81
N ASP A 97 5.46 -12.56 -16.02
CA ASP A 97 6.00 -13.82 -16.54
C ASP A 97 7.47 -13.90 -16.14
N GLY A 98 7.91 -14.99 -15.61
CA GLY A 98 9.30 -15.35 -15.29
C GLY A 98 10.33 -14.23 -15.06
N TRP A 99 11.51 -14.61 -14.56
CA TRP A 99 12.63 -13.68 -14.28
C TRP A 99 13.56 -13.43 -15.48
N ARG A 100 13.18 -13.81 -16.66
CA ARG A 100 14.10 -13.83 -17.81
C ARG A 100 14.60 -12.43 -18.15
N GLY A 101 15.91 -12.24 -18.00
CA GLY A 101 16.62 -11.06 -18.49
C GLY A 101 16.66 -9.83 -17.59
N ILE A 102 15.89 -9.79 -16.49
CA ILE A 102 15.84 -8.61 -15.62
C ILE A 102 16.86 -8.74 -14.49
N LYS A 103 17.83 -7.83 -14.45
CA LYS A 103 18.86 -7.77 -13.39
C LYS A 103 18.42 -6.76 -12.33
N ALA A 104 18.37 -7.19 -11.05
CA ALA A 104 18.27 -6.24 -9.96
C ALA A 104 19.57 -5.45 -9.85
N GLY A 105 19.51 -4.14 -9.98
CA GLY A 105 20.62 -3.22 -9.85
C GLY A 105 20.39 -2.17 -8.76
N PRO A 106 21.41 -1.41 -8.36
CA PRO A 106 21.22 -0.23 -7.52
C PRO A 106 20.40 0.82 -8.27
N VAL A 107 19.55 1.54 -7.54
CA VAL A 107 18.78 2.68 -8.07
C VAL A 107 19.71 3.67 -8.75
N GLY A 108 19.35 4.12 -9.94
CA GLY A 108 20.10 5.11 -10.71
C GLY A 108 21.31 4.60 -11.49
N LYS A 109 21.68 3.31 -11.39
CA LYS A 109 22.76 2.71 -12.20
C LYS A 109 22.28 2.06 -13.49
N VAL A 110 21.01 1.76 -13.62
CA VAL A 110 20.39 1.26 -14.84
C VAL A 110 19.67 2.44 -15.49
N THR A 111 20.04 2.75 -16.73
CA THR A 111 19.52 3.94 -17.44
C THR A 111 18.03 3.83 -17.74
N ASN A 112 17.51 2.62 -17.87
CA ASN A 112 16.10 2.37 -18.16
C ASN A 112 15.35 1.90 -16.90
N PRO A 113 14.48 2.73 -16.31
CA PRO A 113 13.70 2.34 -15.11
C PRO A 113 12.83 1.09 -15.31
N LYS A 114 12.44 0.75 -16.54
CA LYS A 114 11.67 -0.46 -16.84
C LYS A 114 12.48 -1.75 -16.70
N GLU A 115 13.80 -1.64 -16.75
CA GLU A 115 14.73 -2.77 -16.62
C GLU A 115 15.33 -2.86 -15.22
N ASN A 116 15.27 -1.76 -14.45
CA ASN A 116 15.78 -1.72 -13.09
C ASN A 116 14.80 -2.36 -12.11
N VAL A 117 15.11 -3.57 -11.65
CA VAL A 117 14.27 -4.30 -10.69
C VAL A 117 14.59 -3.86 -9.26
N ILE A 118 13.65 -3.19 -8.63
CA ILE A 118 13.72 -2.76 -7.22
C ILE A 118 13.44 -3.93 -6.28
N CYS A 119 12.31 -4.62 -6.47
CA CYS A 119 11.93 -5.77 -5.66
C CYS A 119 12.05 -7.06 -6.46
N LYS A 120 13.03 -7.88 -6.11
CA LYS A 120 13.35 -9.11 -6.83
C LYS A 120 12.29 -10.20 -6.64
N CYS A 121 11.72 -10.35 -5.44
CA CYS A 121 10.71 -11.37 -5.14
C CYS A 121 9.41 -11.12 -5.91
N GLU A 122 8.94 -9.88 -5.95
CA GLU A 122 7.71 -9.48 -6.64
C GLU A 122 7.99 -8.91 -8.03
N LYS A 123 9.25 -8.87 -8.47
CA LYS A 123 9.70 -8.39 -9.79
C LYS A 123 9.23 -6.97 -10.10
N VAL A 124 9.14 -6.13 -9.08
CA VAL A 124 8.72 -4.74 -9.23
C VAL A 124 9.86 -3.91 -9.74
N THR A 125 9.64 -3.20 -10.84
CA THR A 125 10.61 -2.31 -11.46
C THR A 125 10.56 -0.91 -10.87
N GLU A 126 11.61 -0.14 -11.07
CA GLU A 126 11.66 1.28 -10.72
C GLU A 126 10.56 2.07 -11.41
N TYR A 127 10.29 1.77 -12.68
CA TYR A 127 9.20 2.39 -13.44
C TYR A 127 7.83 2.19 -12.78
N GLU A 128 7.55 1.01 -12.21
CA GLU A 128 6.29 0.76 -11.50
C GLU A 128 6.20 1.57 -10.21
N VAL A 129 7.32 1.74 -9.51
CA VAL A 129 7.39 2.59 -8.31
C VAL A 129 7.14 4.05 -8.68
N ILE A 130 7.82 4.58 -9.69
CA ILE A 130 7.64 5.95 -10.21
C ILE A 130 6.19 6.16 -10.66
N THR A 131 5.63 5.21 -11.43
CA THR A 131 4.25 5.29 -11.89
C THR A 131 3.27 5.33 -10.72
N ALA A 132 3.52 4.56 -9.66
CA ALA A 132 2.68 4.56 -8.47
C ALA A 132 2.76 5.88 -7.68
N LEU A 133 3.94 6.53 -7.66
CA LEU A 133 4.14 7.83 -7.01
C LEU A 133 3.34 8.94 -7.70
N HIS A 134 3.35 8.96 -9.04
CA HIS A 134 2.72 10.03 -9.84
C HIS A 134 1.24 9.78 -10.17
N ARG A 135 0.58 8.90 -9.44
CA ARG A 135 -0.88 8.74 -9.55
C ARG A 135 -1.64 9.91 -8.92
N SER A 136 -2.96 9.94 -9.18
CA SER A 136 -3.86 11.01 -8.73
C SER A 136 -3.83 11.30 -7.22
N LEU A 137 -3.52 10.31 -6.38
CA LEU A 137 -3.29 10.50 -4.95
C LEU A 137 -1.79 10.42 -4.67
N PRO A 138 -1.15 11.54 -4.30
CA PRO A 138 0.26 11.57 -3.97
C PRO A 138 0.59 10.59 -2.83
N ILE A 139 1.76 10.00 -2.89
CA ILE A 139 2.28 9.14 -1.83
C ILE A 139 3.75 9.46 -1.59
N ASP A 140 4.15 9.34 -0.34
CA ASP A 140 5.48 9.70 0.16
C ASP A 140 6.07 8.64 1.09
N SER A 141 5.50 7.42 1.09
CA SER A 141 5.89 6.37 2.03
C SER A 141 6.08 5.02 1.37
N THR A 142 7.03 4.24 1.89
CA THR A 142 7.33 2.90 1.38
C THR A 142 6.15 1.95 1.55
N GLN A 143 5.36 2.10 2.62
CA GLN A 143 4.15 1.30 2.84
C GLN A 143 3.07 1.58 1.79
N ALA A 144 2.94 2.80 1.32
CA ALA A 144 1.99 3.14 0.27
C ALA A 144 2.42 2.54 -1.08
N ILE A 145 3.71 2.56 -1.40
CA ILE A 145 4.28 1.86 -2.56
C ILE A 145 4.06 0.35 -2.45
N ARG A 146 4.37 -0.23 -1.28
CA ARG A 146 4.16 -1.65 -1.01
C ARG A 146 2.72 -2.10 -1.33
N LYS A 147 1.72 -1.33 -0.91
CA LYS A 147 0.30 -1.62 -1.16
C LYS A 147 -0.12 -1.45 -2.62
N ARG A 148 0.59 -0.64 -3.40
CA ARG A 148 0.25 -0.33 -4.80
C ARG A 148 1.02 -1.18 -5.82
N THR A 149 2.20 -1.67 -5.45
CA THR A 149 3.08 -2.39 -6.37
C THR A 149 3.41 -3.80 -5.91
N ARG A 150 3.17 -4.13 -4.63
CA ARG A 150 3.63 -5.32 -3.91
C ARG A 150 5.14 -5.33 -3.59
N ALA A 151 5.90 -4.28 -3.89
CA ALA A 151 7.31 -4.22 -3.49
C ALA A 151 7.47 -4.50 -1.99
N GLY A 152 8.29 -5.49 -1.63
CA GLY A 152 8.49 -5.92 -0.25
C GLY A 152 7.43 -6.88 0.31
N MET A 153 6.48 -7.37 -0.50
CA MET A 153 5.47 -8.35 -0.09
C MET A 153 5.81 -9.81 -0.40
N GLY A 154 6.93 -10.07 -1.04
CA GLY A 154 7.40 -11.43 -1.32
C GLY A 154 7.86 -12.15 -0.05
N VAL A 155 8.30 -13.40 -0.21
CA VAL A 155 8.72 -14.28 0.90
C VAL A 155 9.80 -13.67 1.79
N CYS A 156 10.69 -12.82 1.25
CA CYS A 156 11.73 -12.14 2.02
C CYS A 156 11.22 -10.96 2.86
N GLN A 157 9.98 -10.48 2.65
CA GLN A 157 9.38 -9.34 3.36
C GLN A 157 10.29 -8.10 3.45
N ALA A 158 11.06 -7.84 2.39
CA ALA A 158 12.08 -6.78 2.30
C ALA A 158 13.26 -6.97 3.25
N ASP A 159 13.58 -8.21 3.58
CA ASP A 159 14.70 -8.54 4.45
C ASP A 159 16.03 -8.00 3.91
N GLU A 160 16.87 -7.51 4.82
CA GLU A 160 18.15 -6.86 4.54
C GLU A 160 19.12 -7.80 3.84
N GLU A 161 19.18 -9.07 4.26
CA GLU A 161 20.07 -10.08 3.68
C GLU A 161 19.71 -10.42 2.24
N ASN A 162 18.46 -10.19 1.83
CA ASN A 162 17.94 -10.63 0.55
C ASN A 162 17.77 -9.55 -0.52
N TYR A 163 18.06 -8.29 -0.35
CA TYR A 163 17.99 -7.21 -1.36
C TYR A 163 17.53 -5.86 -0.84
N ASN A 164 17.08 -5.76 0.40
CA ASN A 164 16.69 -4.50 1.02
C ASN A 164 15.86 -3.58 0.10
N CYS A 165 14.82 -4.15 -0.52
CA CYS A 165 14.06 -3.42 -1.52
C CYS A 165 13.29 -2.22 -0.93
N GLU A 166 13.05 -2.18 0.38
CA GLU A 166 12.38 -1.07 1.02
C GLU A 166 13.25 0.20 1.02
N CYS A 167 14.56 0.07 1.25
CA CYS A 167 15.49 1.21 1.13
C CYS A 167 15.57 1.72 -0.32
N ARG A 168 15.61 0.81 -1.29
CA ARG A 168 15.59 1.19 -2.71
C ARG A 168 14.31 1.92 -3.10
N VAL A 169 13.17 1.50 -2.57
CA VAL A 169 11.89 2.23 -2.74
C VAL A 169 11.98 3.61 -2.11
N ALA A 170 12.56 3.72 -0.91
CA ALA A 170 12.76 5.01 -0.25
C ALA A 170 13.65 5.96 -1.07
N ASP A 171 14.74 5.45 -1.67
CA ASP A 171 15.60 6.24 -2.55
C ASP A 171 14.85 6.77 -3.78
N VAL A 172 14.01 5.93 -4.41
CA VAL A 172 13.17 6.36 -5.53
C VAL A 172 12.19 7.45 -5.08
N ILE A 173 11.52 7.27 -3.94
CA ILE A 173 10.59 8.27 -3.40
C ILE A 173 11.34 9.58 -3.15
N ALA A 174 12.46 9.56 -2.45
CA ALA A 174 13.26 10.75 -2.14
C ALA A 174 13.63 11.52 -3.42
N ARG A 175 14.13 10.80 -4.42
CA ARG A 175 14.52 11.41 -5.71
C ARG A 175 13.33 12.02 -6.45
N GLU A 176 12.21 11.31 -6.55
CA GLU A 176 11.05 11.74 -7.31
C GLU A 176 10.26 12.87 -6.64
N THR A 177 10.30 12.93 -5.32
CA THR A 177 9.55 13.93 -4.53
C THR A 177 10.40 15.11 -4.09
N GLY A 178 11.72 15.04 -4.22
CA GLY A 178 12.64 16.03 -3.70
C GLY A 178 12.75 16.04 -2.17
N LEU A 179 12.23 15.03 -1.49
CA LEU A 179 12.36 14.88 -0.05
C LEU A 179 13.76 14.39 0.30
N PRO A 180 14.31 14.81 1.47
CA PRO A 180 15.53 14.19 1.96
C PRO A 180 15.26 12.71 2.28
N PRO A 181 16.23 11.80 2.05
CA PRO A 181 16.07 10.37 2.35
C PRO A 181 15.60 10.08 3.77
N SER A 182 16.04 10.90 4.74
CA SER A 182 15.63 10.82 6.15
C SER A 182 14.13 11.10 6.39
N ALA A 183 13.47 11.82 5.49
CA ALA A 183 12.03 12.10 5.58
C ALA A 183 11.17 10.99 4.99
N VAL A 184 11.75 10.07 4.22
CA VAL A 184 11.02 8.95 3.63
C VAL A 184 10.96 7.79 4.60
N GLY A 185 9.78 7.57 5.19
CA GLY A 185 9.53 6.50 6.14
C GLY A 185 8.55 5.45 5.63
N ARG A 186 8.26 4.49 6.50
CA ARG A 186 7.19 3.51 6.23
C ARG A 186 5.82 4.14 6.13
N ARG A 187 5.59 5.22 6.87
CA ARG A 187 4.33 5.97 6.89
C ARG A 187 4.55 7.35 6.31
N PRO A 188 3.48 8.04 5.88
CA PRO A 188 3.58 9.41 5.37
C PRO A 188 4.25 10.36 6.36
N TRP A 189 4.99 11.31 5.85
CA TRP A 189 5.54 12.42 6.63
C TRP A 189 4.41 13.36 7.11
N PRO A 190 4.43 13.88 8.33
CA PRO A 190 5.44 13.76 9.39
C PRO A 190 5.20 12.58 10.36
N ALA A 191 4.88 11.43 9.85
CA ALA A 191 4.59 10.27 10.69
C ALA A 191 5.80 9.86 11.53
N THR A 192 5.50 9.27 12.68
CA THR A 192 6.48 8.95 13.73
C THR A 192 7.37 7.74 13.46
N SER A 193 7.19 7.05 12.33
CA SER A 193 7.95 5.84 12.02
C SER A 193 8.86 6.03 10.82
N SER A 194 10.13 6.30 11.07
CA SER A 194 11.21 6.13 10.10
C SER A 194 11.43 4.66 9.74
N LEU A 195 12.17 4.40 8.69
CA LEU A 195 12.69 3.07 8.41
C LEU A 195 13.54 2.59 9.60
N PRO A 196 13.48 1.30 9.99
CA PRO A 196 14.41 0.76 10.96
C PRO A 196 15.84 1.04 10.55
N SER A 197 16.71 1.42 11.50
CA SER A 197 18.10 1.78 11.22
C SER A 197 18.87 0.69 10.48
N ARG A 198 18.52 -0.57 10.69
CA ARG A 198 19.07 -1.72 9.98
C ARG A 198 18.79 -1.73 8.47
N TRP A 199 17.77 -0.99 8.03
CA TRP A 199 17.38 -0.91 6.61
C TRP A 199 17.91 0.33 5.91
N LEU A 200 18.59 1.19 6.64
CA LEU A 200 19.22 2.36 6.07
C LEU A 200 20.59 1.98 5.48
N THR A 201 20.91 2.49 4.30
CA THR A 201 22.27 2.43 3.78
C THR A 201 23.21 3.25 4.66
N ASP A 202 24.50 3.00 4.58
CA ASP A 202 25.47 3.77 5.39
C ASP A 202 25.45 5.25 5.02
N GLU A 203 25.25 5.59 3.75
CA GLU A 203 25.05 6.95 3.28
C GLU A 203 23.82 7.61 3.91
N GLN A 204 22.70 6.89 3.99
CA GLN A 204 21.48 7.37 4.65
C GLN A 204 21.68 7.58 6.16
N LYS A 205 22.40 6.68 6.83
CA LYS A 205 22.77 6.84 8.26
C LYS A 205 23.63 8.08 8.48
N GLU A 206 24.59 8.33 7.60
CA GLU A 206 25.46 9.53 7.68
C GLU A 206 24.67 10.83 7.47
N VAL A 207 23.71 10.85 6.55
CA VAL A 207 22.83 12.02 6.33
C VAL A 207 22.00 12.30 7.59
N ILE A 208 21.38 11.26 8.18
CA ILE A 208 20.60 11.39 9.42
C ILE A 208 21.48 11.90 10.56
N ALA A 209 22.69 11.35 10.71
CA ALA A 209 23.63 11.79 11.76
C ALA A 209 24.03 13.27 11.61
N ARG A 210 24.16 13.76 10.37
CA ARG A 210 24.51 15.18 10.09
C ARG A 210 23.34 16.15 10.27
N THR A 211 22.11 15.69 10.00
CA THR A 211 20.93 16.57 10.01
C THR A 211 20.21 16.62 11.37
N GLY A 212 20.56 15.73 12.30
CA GLY A 212 19.97 15.69 13.63
C GLY A 212 18.47 15.30 13.65
N MET A 213 17.99 14.74 12.55
CA MET A 213 16.59 14.32 12.38
C MET A 213 16.37 12.84 12.72
#